data_8308597c4fae63081f57e76ab85d5664
#
_entry.id   8308597c4fae63081f57e76ab85d5664
#
_cell.length_a   1.000
_cell.length_b   1.000
_cell.length_c   1.000
_cell.angle_alpha   90.00
_cell.angle_beta   90.00
_cell.angle_gamma   90.00
#
_symmetry.space_group_name_H-M   'P 1'
#
loop_
_entity.id
_entity.type
_entity.pdbx_description
1 polymer ?
#
loop_
_entity_poly.entity_id
_entity_poly.type
_entity_poly.pdbx_seq_one_letter_code
_entity_poly.pdbx_strand_id
1 'polypeptide(L)'
;MILTISGIPGDDVAAIASGPIMADPDRNRDFMALADRLRSHISEAAYGQLVGPTEKVALASGPSDVRLIATPRACLRAAAQVASEAGVDVMLLGDDLEGESRSRRRSD
;
A
#
# COMPACT_ATOMS: atom_id res chain seq x y z
N MET A 1 -17.11 11.24 6.20
CA MET A 1 -16.94 9.77 6.15
C MET A 1 -16.48 9.39 4.76
N ILE A 2 -15.43 8.60 4.66
CA ILE A 2 -14.91 8.03 3.41
C ILE A 2 -14.96 6.50 3.53
N LEU A 3 -15.46 5.83 2.50
CA LEU A 3 -15.48 4.38 2.41
C LEU A 3 -14.38 3.95 1.44
N THR A 4 -13.54 3.00 1.85
CA THR A 4 -12.43 2.49 1.04
C THR A 4 -12.53 0.99 0.85
N ILE A 5 -12.02 0.53 -0.30
CA ILE A 5 -11.83 -0.88 -0.60
C ILE A 5 -10.33 -1.08 -0.78
N SER A 6 -9.75 -2.00 -0.03
CA SER A 6 -8.35 -2.35 -0.19
C SER A 6 -8.15 -3.31 -1.38
N GLY A 7 -7.14 -3.04 -2.17
CA GLY A 7 -6.63 -3.94 -3.20
C GLY A 7 -5.15 -4.23 -3.01
N ILE A 8 -4.58 -3.84 -1.87
CA ILE A 8 -3.16 -3.98 -1.55
C ILE A 8 -2.93 -4.95 -0.40
N PRO A 9 -1.80 -5.65 -0.37
CA PRO A 9 -1.40 -6.47 0.77
C PRO A 9 -1.29 -5.63 2.04
N GLY A 10 -1.77 -6.18 3.17
CA GLY A 10 -1.64 -5.54 4.48
C GLY A 10 -2.67 -4.45 4.80
N ASP A 11 -3.53 -4.07 3.85
CA ASP A 11 -4.66 -3.16 4.04
C ASP A 11 -4.30 -1.77 4.62
N ASP A 12 -3.09 -1.27 4.34
CA ASP A 12 -2.67 0.06 4.78
C ASP A 12 -3.47 1.15 4.08
N VAL A 13 -4.37 1.78 4.81
CA VAL A 13 -5.25 2.85 4.28
C VAL A 13 -4.45 4.03 3.72
N ALA A 14 -3.25 4.30 4.25
CA ALA A 14 -2.39 5.37 3.74
C ALA A 14 -1.78 5.05 2.36
N ALA A 15 -1.68 3.78 1.99
CA ALA A 15 -1.14 3.33 0.71
C ALA A 15 -2.24 3.08 -0.35
N ILE A 16 -3.50 2.95 0.05
CA ILE A 16 -4.62 2.73 -0.90
C ILE A 16 -4.71 3.90 -1.88
N ALA A 17 -4.71 3.60 -3.17
CA ALA A 17 -4.78 4.58 -4.27
C ALA A 17 -3.70 5.67 -4.18
N SER A 18 -2.51 5.35 -3.65
CA SER A 18 -1.41 6.29 -3.39
C SER A 18 -1.71 7.34 -2.32
N GLY A 19 -2.61 7.02 -1.39
CA GLY A 19 -2.84 7.78 -0.17
C GLY A 19 -3.53 9.14 -0.27
N PRO A 20 -4.42 9.42 -1.25
CA PRO A 20 -4.95 10.77 -1.44
C PRO A 20 -5.87 11.26 -0.32
N ILE A 21 -6.32 10.36 0.55
CA ILE A 21 -7.31 10.64 1.59
C ILE A 21 -6.74 10.61 3.01
N MET A 22 -5.48 10.21 3.15
CA MET A 22 -4.79 10.14 4.43
C MET A 22 -3.61 11.09 4.47
N ALA A 23 -3.25 11.55 5.66
CA ALA A 23 -2.00 12.25 5.83
C ALA A 23 -0.83 11.29 5.57
N ASP A 24 0.11 11.71 4.73
CA ASP A 24 1.31 10.94 4.45
C ASP A 24 2.12 10.73 5.75
N PRO A 25 2.32 9.48 6.20
CA PRO A 25 3.10 9.20 7.40
C PRO A 25 4.58 9.60 7.25
N ASP A 26 5.10 9.60 6.02
CA ASP A 26 6.48 9.95 5.70
C ASP A 26 6.69 11.45 5.38
N ARG A 27 5.67 12.24 5.51
CA ARG A 27 5.67 13.69 5.18
C ARG A 27 6.83 14.48 5.78
N ASN A 28 7.31 14.07 6.94
CA ASN A 28 8.44 14.72 7.62
C ASN A 28 9.74 13.91 7.49
N ARG A 29 9.80 12.93 6.59
CA ARG A 29 10.98 12.11 6.41
C ARG A 29 12.14 12.94 5.90
N ASP A 30 13.29 12.75 6.51
CA ASP A 30 14.53 13.29 6.02
C ASP A 30 15.04 12.48 4.82
N PHE A 31 15.07 13.12 3.66
CA PHE A 31 15.54 12.51 2.43
C PHE A 31 17.04 12.74 2.16
N MET A 32 17.77 13.38 3.06
CA MET A 32 19.20 13.70 2.88
C MET A 32 20.02 12.44 2.54
N ALA A 33 19.89 11.38 3.33
CA ALA A 33 20.63 10.15 3.10
C ALA A 33 20.31 9.50 1.75
N LEU A 34 19.05 9.58 1.30
CA LEU A 34 18.64 9.09 -0.02
C LEU A 34 19.21 9.97 -1.12
N ALA A 35 19.11 11.29 -0.98
CA ALA A 35 19.62 12.26 -1.94
C ALA A 35 21.14 12.10 -2.13
N ASP A 36 21.90 11.92 -1.05
CA ASP A 36 23.34 11.70 -1.11
C ASP A 36 23.71 10.40 -1.84
N ARG A 37 22.98 9.33 -1.61
CA ARG A 37 23.15 8.07 -2.34
C ARG A 37 22.84 8.18 -3.83
N LEU A 38 21.91 9.04 -4.20
CA LEU A 38 21.48 9.25 -5.58
C LEU A 38 22.26 10.38 -6.29
N ARG A 39 23.11 11.11 -5.59
CA ARG A 39 23.75 12.34 -6.10
C ARG A 39 24.43 12.18 -7.46
N SER A 40 25.08 11.05 -7.71
CA SER A 40 25.74 10.78 -9.00
C SER A 40 24.78 10.37 -10.12
N HIS A 41 23.52 10.09 -9.81
CA HIS A 41 22.51 9.57 -10.74
C HIS A 41 21.39 10.56 -11.04
N ILE A 42 21.33 11.68 -10.34
CA ILE A 42 20.28 12.69 -10.49
C ILE A 42 20.86 14.07 -10.84
N SER A 43 20.06 14.93 -11.44
CA SER A 43 20.46 16.31 -11.73
C SER A 43 20.57 17.13 -10.44
N GLU A 44 21.37 18.21 -10.49
CA GLU A 44 21.50 19.15 -9.36
C GLU A 44 20.16 19.76 -8.96
N ALA A 45 19.27 20.02 -9.94
CA ALA A 45 17.92 20.50 -9.66
C ALA A 45 17.08 19.48 -8.89
N ALA A 46 17.15 18.19 -9.27
CA ALA A 46 16.46 17.12 -8.57
C ALA A 46 17.03 16.92 -7.15
N TYR A 47 18.35 16.97 -7.01
CA TYR A 47 18.99 16.92 -5.69
C TYR A 47 18.52 18.06 -4.80
N GLY A 48 18.50 19.30 -5.31
CA GLY A 48 18.01 20.46 -4.59
C GLY A 48 16.56 20.34 -4.10
N GLN A 49 15.69 19.68 -4.88
CA GLN A 49 14.31 19.40 -4.48
C GLN A 49 14.23 18.36 -3.33
N LEU A 50 15.09 17.35 -3.34
CA LEU A 50 15.11 16.32 -2.29
C LEU A 50 15.63 16.85 -0.94
N VAL A 51 16.61 17.76 -0.96
CA VAL A 51 17.22 18.31 0.25
C VAL A 51 16.66 19.67 0.65
N GLY A 52 15.89 20.29 -0.22
CA GLY A 52 15.27 21.60 0.01
C GLY A 52 14.18 21.55 1.09
N PRO A 53 13.81 22.72 1.61
CA PRO A 53 12.70 22.82 2.53
C PRO A 53 11.43 22.35 1.82
N THR A 54 10.86 21.24 2.27
CA THR A 54 9.54 20.80 1.81
C THR A 54 8.54 21.88 2.24
N GLU A 55 7.92 22.55 1.29
CA GLU A 55 6.78 23.40 1.61
C GLU A 55 5.77 22.54 2.38
N LYS A 56 5.55 22.91 3.62
CA LYS A 56 4.50 22.29 4.44
C LYS A 56 3.16 22.70 3.84
N VAL A 57 2.76 22.02 2.79
CA VAL A 57 1.37 22.12 2.35
C VAL A 57 0.53 21.74 3.54
N ALA A 58 -0.19 22.71 4.10
CA ALA A 58 -1.16 22.48 5.12
C ALA A 58 -2.27 21.64 4.47
N LEU A 59 -2.09 20.33 4.46
CA LEU A 59 -3.17 19.43 4.14
C LEU A 59 -4.26 19.74 5.15
N ALA A 60 -5.42 20.14 4.66
CA ALA A 60 -6.63 20.18 5.46
C ALA A 60 -6.66 18.89 6.29
N SER A 61 -6.95 19.01 7.56
CA SER A 61 -7.09 17.88 8.47
C SER A 61 -7.84 16.78 7.73
N GLY A 62 -7.17 15.66 7.49
CA GLY A 62 -7.75 14.58 6.69
C GLY A 62 -9.10 14.17 7.26
N PRO A 63 -9.94 13.51 6.50
CA PRO A 63 -11.26 13.11 6.96
C PRO A 63 -11.11 12.27 8.22
N SER A 64 -11.81 12.67 9.26
CA SER A 64 -11.76 12.03 10.58
C SER A 64 -12.40 10.63 10.63
N ASP A 65 -13.10 10.22 9.58
CA ASP A 65 -13.82 8.94 9.54
C ASP A 65 -13.57 8.25 8.19
N VAL A 66 -12.52 7.44 8.13
CA VAL A 66 -12.19 6.55 7.01
C VAL A 66 -12.51 5.12 7.42
N ARG A 67 -13.32 4.43 6.63
CA ARG A 67 -13.74 3.05 6.88
C ARG A 67 -13.36 2.14 5.73
N LEU A 68 -12.64 1.09 6.06
CA LEU A 68 -12.31 0.01 5.15
C LEU A 68 -13.50 -0.96 5.12
N ILE A 69 -14.20 -1.03 3.98
CA ILE A 69 -15.43 -1.81 3.83
C ILE A 69 -15.23 -3.16 3.15
N ALA A 70 -14.13 -3.33 2.41
CA ALA A 70 -13.73 -4.59 1.82
C ALA A 70 -12.21 -4.70 1.73
N THR A 71 -11.71 -5.93 1.95
CA THR A 71 -10.29 -6.27 1.89
C THR A 71 -10.09 -7.55 1.11
N PRO A 72 -8.92 -7.80 0.50
CA PRO A 72 -8.60 -9.07 -0.15
C PRO A 72 -8.81 -10.27 0.78
N ARG A 73 -8.37 -10.15 2.02
CA ARG A 73 -8.54 -11.20 3.04
C ARG A 73 -10.00 -11.50 3.34
N ALA A 74 -10.85 -10.48 3.44
CA ALA A 74 -12.30 -10.69 3.66
C ALA A 74 -12.94 -11.38 2.46
N CYS A 75 -12.56 -10.99 1.23
CA CYS A 75 -13.04 -11.61 0.01
C CYS A 75 -12.60 -13.08 -0.10
N LEU A 76 -11.34 -13.40 0.21
CA LEU A 76 -10.83 -14.77 0.21
C LEU A 76 -11.55 -15.65 1.22
N ARG A 77 -11.81 -15.14 2.43
CA ARG A 77 -12.58 -15.88 3.45
C ARG A 77 -14.01 -16.16 3.01
N ALA A 78 -14.68 -15.17 2.41
CA ALA A 78 -16.03 -15.36 1.91
C ALA A 78 -16.07 -16.39 0.78
N ALA A 79 -15.11 -16.34 -0.16
CA ALA A 79 -15.00 -17.33 -1.23
C ALA A 79 -14.72 -18.74 -0.68
N ALA A 80 -13.81 -18.85 0.31
CA ALA A 80 -13.50 -20.11 0.96
C ALA A 80 -14.72 -20.73 1.66
N GLN A 81 -15.52 -19.90 2.32
CA GLN A 81 -16.75 -20.36 2.97
C GLN A 81 -17.71 -20.95 1.95
N VAL A 82 -17.99 -20.26 0.85
CA VAL A 82 -18.89 -20.73 -0.20
C VAL A 82 -18.40 -22.05 -0.81
N ALA A 83 -17.08 -22.16 -1.08
CA ALA A 83 -16.50 -23.38 -1.62
C ALA A 83 -16.60 -24.56 -0.63
N SER A 84 -16.33 -24.31 0.65
CA SER A 84 -16.44 -25.33 1.71
C SER A 84 -17.89 -25.81 1.88
N GLU A 85 -18.87 -24.91 1.84
CA GLU A 85 -20.30 -25.26 1.88
C GLU A 85 -20.73 -26.11 0.65
N ALA A 86 -20.02 -25.92 -0.48
CA ALA A 86 -20.21 -26.75 -1.68
C ALA A 86 -19.43 -28.08 -1.64
N GLY A 87 -18.75 -28.39 -0.53
CA GLY A 87 -18.01 -29.65 -0.35
C GLY A 87 -16.63 -29.66 -1.02
N VAL A 88 -16.08 -28.49 -1.33
CA VAL A 88 -14.72 -28.33 -1.89
C VAL A 88 -13.72 -28.07 -0.76
N ASP A 89 -12.65 -28.85 -0.73
CA ASP A 89 -11.54 -28.59 0.18
C ASP A 89 -10.84 -27.28 -0.20
N VAL A 90 -10.65 -26.40 0.77
CA VAL A 90 -10.09 -25.05 0.55
C VAL A 90 -8.81 -24.86 1.33
N MET A 91 -7.77 -24.39 0.63
CA MET A 91 -6.55 -23.91 1.22
C MET A 91 -6.42 -22.40 0.97
N LEU A 92 -6.35 -21.61 2.03
CA LEU A 92 -6.10 -20.16 1.94
C LEU A 92 -4.59 -19.91 2.08
N LEU A 93 -3.96 -19.44 1.00
CA LEU A 93 -2.53 -19.15 0.97
C LEU A 93 -2.17 -17.74 1.47
N GLY A 94 -3.17 -16.90 1.74
CA GLY A 94 -3.00 -15.52 2.14
C GLY A 94 -3.31 -14.52 1.03
N ASP A 95 -3.18 -13.25 1.35
CA ASP A 95 -3.48 -12.10 0.47
C ASP A 95 -2.22 -11.30 0.08
N ASP A 96 -1.04 -11.78 0.49
CA ASP A 96 0.26 -11.15 0.30
C ASP A 96 1.19 -11.92 -0.68
N LEU A 97 0.60 -12.85 -1.46
CA LEU A 97 1.35 -13.61 -2.43
C LEU A 97 1.71 -12.77 -3.65
N GLU A 98 2.98 -12.43 -3.77
CA GLU A 98 3.57 -11.69 -4.88
C GLU A 98 4.57 -12.55 -5.67
N GLY A 99 4.85 -12.15 -6.91
CA GLY A 99 5.87 -12.74 -7.78
C GLY A 99 5.34 -13.37 -9.07
N GLU A 100 6.26 -13.89 -9.86
CA GLU A 100 5.98 -14.54 -11.13
C GLU A 100 5.16 -15.84 -10.96
N SER A 101 4.06 -15.97 -11.68
CA SER A 101 3.17 -17.15 -11.60
C SER A 101 3.88 -18.46 -11.96
N ARG A 102 4.94 -18.43 -12.76
CA ARG A 102 5.76 -19.58 -13.14
C ARG A 102 6.64 -20.11 -12.01
N SER A 103 7.15 -19.22 -11.14
CA SER A 103 8.01 -19.62 -10.03
C SER A 103 7.23 -20.34 -8.93
N ARG A 104 5.93 -20.09 -8.82
CA ARG A 104 5.05 -20.68 -7.80
C ARG A 104 4.63 -22.13 -8.09
N ARG A 105 4.73 -22.59 -9.36
CA ARG A 105 4.43 -24.00 -9.73
C ARG A 105 5.52 -24.98 -9.31
N ARG A 106 6.68 -24.53 -8.81
CA ARG A 106 7.81 -25.37 -8.42
C ARG A 106 7.92 -25.63 -6.92
N SER A 107 6.94 -25.19 -6.15
CA SER A 107 6.92 -25.34 -4.69
C SER A 107 5.98 -26.43 -4.18
N ASP A 108 5.46 -27.27 -5.11
CA ASP A 108 4.66 -28.46 -4.79
C ASP A 108 5.53 -29.71 -4.77
#